data_ac15b08c48e1b995e9fb00bcd24e0dbf
#
_entry.id   ac15b08c48e1b995e9fb00bcd24e0dbf
#
_cell.length_a   1.000
_cell.length_b   1.000
_cell.length_c   1.000
_cell.angle_alpha   90.00
_cell.angle_beta   90.00
_cell.angle_gamma   90.00
#
_symmetry.space_group_name_H-M   'P 1'
#
loop_
_entity.id
_entity.type
_entity.pdbx_description
1 polymer ?
#
loop_
_entity_poly.entity_id
_entity_poly.type
_entity_poly.pdbx_seq_one_letter_code
_entity_poly.pdbx_strand_id
1 'polypeptide(L)'
;MGNTLGNAFKVTIWGESHGKAIGCVIDGLPAGISLEWEEIKKEIKRRIPGVYSYVSHRKEMDSFEVLSGYFNNHTTGTPLTVIIKNEDTDFSSYEKIKDSMRPGHADYTGFIKYKGFNDYRGGGHFSGRITAPLVFAGAIARQLLKKKGISISSHIQQIGAICDKKYNPLGEKQDVLESLDFYLAHEDNNRKYTYRHLSKDIEPIFECFNISLHKIEKYSI
;
A
#
# COMPACT_ATOMS: atom_id res chain seq x y z
N MET A 1 19.88 6.75 -2.44
CA MET A 1 18.65 7.18 -1.77
C MET A 1 18.48 6.36 -0.50
N GLY A 2 18.06 7.00 0.59
CA GLY A 2 17.72 6.32 1.85
C GLY A 2 16.28 5.79 1.86
N ASN A 3 15.89 5.17 2.96
CA ASN A 3 14.54 4.63 3.18
C ASN A 3 13.64 5.65 3.90
N THR A 4 14.05 6.93 3.89
CA THR A 4 13.31 8.05 4.50
C THR A 4 12.75 8.94 3.40
N LEU A 5 11.47 9.27 3.50
CA LEU A 5 10.71 10.13 2.59
C LEU A 5 10.27 11.38 3.35
N GLY A 6 10.09 12.49 2.62
CA GLY A 6 9.55 13.74 3.15
C GLY A 6 10.58 14.68 3.77
N ASN A 7 10.13 15.92 4.06
CA ASN A 7 10.94 16.97 4.64
C ASN A 7 10.44 17.38 6.03
N ALA A 8 9.25 17.97 6.12
CA ALA A 8 8.63 18.35 7.39
C ALA A 8 7.95 17.16 8.08
N PHE A 9 7.23 16.35 7.34
CA PHE A 9 6.69 15.07 7.75
C PHE A 9 7.55 13.99 7.12
N LYS A 10 8.40 13.35 7.93
CA LYS A 10 9.36 12.34 7.47
C LYS A 10 8.88 10.96 7.84
N VAL A 11 8.99 10.05 6.89
CA VAL A 11 8.65 8.64 7.09
C VAL A 11 9.86 7.79 6.76
N THR A 12 10.38 7.07 7.73
CA THR A 12 11.40 6.05 7.52
C THR A 12 10.73 4.69 7.56
N ILE A 13 10.81 3.94 6.45
CA ILE A 13 10.26 2.60 6.33
C ILE A 13 11.37 1.59 6.55
N TRP A 14 11.10 0.53 7.31
CA TRP A 14 12.04 -0.51 7.65
C TRP A 14 11.43 -1.90 7.63
N GLY A 15 12.29 -2.91 7.59
CA GLY A 15 11.94 -4.33 7.61
C GLY A 15 11.97 -4.99 6.23
N GLU A 16 11.78 -6.28 6.22
CA GLU A 16 11.81 -7.18 5.06
C GLU A 16 10.58 -8.08 5.04
N SER A 17 10.18 -8.51 3.83
CA SER A 17 8.96 -9.28 3.60
C SER A 17 8.85 -10.53 4.47
N HIS A 18 9.95 -11.27 4.66
CA HIS A 18 10.03 -12.49 5.45
C HIS A 18 10.93 -12.31 6.69
N GLY A 19 11.21 -11.06 7.07
CA GLY A 19 11.78 -10.73 8.37
C GLY A 19 10.75 -10.87 9.49
N LYS A 20 11.14 -10.61 10.73
CA LYS A 20 10.25 -10.71 11.90
C LYS A 20 9.07 -9.73 11.85
N ALA A 21 9.32 -8.54 11.32
CA ALA A 21 8.35 -7.46 11.23
C ALA A 21 8.76 -6.43 10.18
N ILE A 22 7.80 -5.60 9.82
CA ILE A 22 7.97 -4.37 9.06
C ILE A 22 7.40 -3.21 9.84
N GLY A 23 7.77 -1.99 9.52
CA GLY A 23 7.21 -0.83 10.19
C GLY A 23 7.68 0.49 9.62
N CYS A 24 7.26 1.55 10.27
CA CYS A 24 7.77 2.89 9.97
C CYS A 24 8.00 3.70 11.25
N VAL A 25 8.85 4.71 11.09
CA VAL A 25 9.02 5.81 12.03
C VAL A 25 8.57 7.08 11.33
N ILE A 26 7.64 7.80 11.97
CA ILE A 26 7.13 9.08 11.48
C ILE A 26 7.70 10.17 12.39
N ASP A 27 8.48 11.07 11.81
CA ASP A 27 9.05 12.23 12.48
C ASP A 27 8.45 13.54 11.93
N GLY A 28 8.36 14.57 12.75
CA GLY A 28 7.73 15.84 12.40
C GLY A 28 6.19 15.84 12.49
N LEU A 29 5.61 14.85 13.17
CA LEU A 29 4.19 14.86 13.50
C LEU A 29 3.94 15.86 14.64
N PRO A 30 3.05 16.86 14.48
CA PRO A 30 2.77 17.83 15.54
C PRO A 30 2.26 17.17 16.82
N ALA A 31 2.59 17.71 17.98
CA ALA A 31 2.02 17.29 19.26
C ALA A 31 0.54 17.65 19.36
N GLY A 32 -0.21 16.91 20.18
CA GLY A 32 -1.60 17.22 20.51
C GLY A 32 -2.62 16.85 19.44
N ILE A 33 -2.25 16.02 18.45
CA ILE A 33 -3.18 15.54 17.43
C ILE A 33 -3.86 14.27 17.92
N SER A 34 -5.19 14.28 17.99
CA SER A 34 -5.99 13.07 18.13
C SER A 34 -6.08 12.37 16.76
N LEU A 35 -5.80 11.05 16.73
CA LEU A 35 -5.84 10.22 15.56
C LEU A 35 -7.10 9.35 15.56
N GLU A 36 -7.78 9.31 14.40
CA GLU A 36 -8.93 8.45 14.17
C GLU A 36 -8.45 7.06 13.74
N TRP A 37 -8.26 6.17 14.70
CA TRP A 37 -7.69 4.83 14.49
C TRP A 37 -8.52 3.97 13.57
N GLU A 38 -9.85 4.12 13.58
CA GLU A 38 -10.73 3.34 12.71
C GLU A 38 -10.55 3.73 11.23
N GLU A 39 -10.31 5.02 10.93
CA GLU A 39 -9.96 5.44 9.58
C GLU A 39 -8.61 4.82 9.14
N ILE A 40 -7.61 4.78 10.03
CA ILE A 40 -6.31 4.15 9.74
C ILE A 40 -6.48 2.65 9.47
N LYS A 41 -7.22 1.95 10.32
CA LYS A 41 -7.53 0.52 10.13
C LYS A 41 -8.26 0.26 8.82
N LYS A 42 -9.19 1.14 8.44
CA LYS A 42 -9.92 1.06 7.16
C LYS A 42 -8.95 1.15 5.97
N GLU A 43 -8.01 2.09 5.98
CA GLU A 43 -7.03 2.24 4.90
C GLU A 43 -6.09 1.02 4.83
N ILE A 44 -5.62 0.52 5.96
CA ILE A 44 -4.82 -0.71 5.99
C ILE A 44 -5.62 -1.92 5.47
N LYS A 45 -6.89 -2.06 5.88
CA LYS A 45 -7.75 -3.15 5.42
C LYS A 45 -7.95 -3.15 3.90
N ARG A 46 -7.99 -1.98 3.27
CA ARG A 46 -8.07 -1.86 1.80
C ARG A 46 -6.86 -2.44 1.09
N ARG A 47 -5.72 -2.48 1.75
CA ARG A 47 -4.48 -3.02 1.23
C ARG A 47 -4.36 -4.54 1.42
N ILE A 48 -5.02 -5.13 2.43
CA ILE A 48 -4.85 -6.54 2.76
C ILE A 48 -5.22 -7.42 1.56
N PRO A 49 -4.30 -8.26 1.06
CA PRO A 49 -4.63 -9.26 0.05
C PRO A 49 -5.51 -10.34 0.66
N GLY A 50 -6.40 -10.94 -0.10
CA GLY A 50 -6.90 -12.21 0.37
C GLY A 50 -8.40 -12.43 0.47
N VAL A 51 -9.21 -11.72 -0.31
CA VAL A 51 -10.61 -12.15 -0.47
C VAL A 51 -10.84 -12.87 -1.81
N TYR A 52 -9.87 -12.87 -2.73
CA TYR A 52 -10.04 -13.44 -4.07
C TYR A 52 -8.90 -14.40 -4.46
N SER A 53 -9.20 -15.38 -5.31
CA SER A 53 -8.31 -16.47 -5.72
C SER A 53 -7.08 -16.05 -6.54
N TYR A 54 -7.06 -14.81 -7.04
CA TYR A 54 -6.01 -14.23 -7.87
C TYR A 54 -5.09 -13.26 -7.12
N VAL A 55 -5.28 -13.13 -5.82
CA VAL A 55 -4.40 -12.32 -4.98
C VAL A 55 -3.41 -13.23 -4.28
N SER A 56 -2.27 -12.70 -3.87
CA SER A 56 -1.30 -13.41 -3.04
C SER A 56 -2.00 -14.26 -1.96
N HIS A 57 -1.64 -15.54 -1.87
CA HIS A 57 -2.18 -16.47 -0.86
C HIS A 57 -1.79 -16.11 0.58
N ARG A 58 -1.01 -15.04 0.75
CA ARG A 58 -0.56 -14.55 2.03
C ARG A 58 -1.74 -14.09 2.88
N LYS A 59 -1.92 -14.73 4.03
CA LYS A 59 -2.99 -14.44 4.99
C LYS A 59 -2.40 -13.63 6.14
N GLU A 60 -2.41 -12.32 6.02
CA GLU A 60 -1.95 -11.41 7.07
C GLU A 60 -3.01 -10.35 7.35
N MET A 61 -3.31 -10.16 8.63
CA MET A 61 -4.30 -9.18 9.08
C MET A 61 -3.74 -7.75 9.09
N ASP A 62 -2.43 -7.57 8.88
CA ASP A 62 -1.73 -6.29 8.97
C ASP A 62 -2.01 -5.54 10.29
N SER A 63 -2.18 -6.32 11.37
CA SER A 63 -2.35 -5.75 12.70
C SER A 63 -1.11 -4.96 13.07
N PHE A 64 -1.33 -3.72 13.51
CA PHE A 64 -0.24 -2.83 13.87
C PHE A 64 -0.23 -2.53 15.37
N GLU A 65 0.95 -2.26 15.90
CA GLU A 65 1.17 -1.81 17.27
C GLU A 65 1.96 -0.49 17.25
N VAL A 66 1.50 0.51 17.99
CA VAL A 66 2.18 1.79 18.15
C VAL A 66 3.11 1.69 19.36
N LEU A 67 4.41 1.85 19.12
CA LEU A 67 5.45 1.70 20.15
C LEU A 67 5.85 3.02 20.83
N SER A 68 5.70 4.16 20.14
CA SER A 68 6.07 5.48 20.66
C SER A 68 5.32 6.59 19.92
N GLY A 69 5.44 7.81 20.41
CA GLY A 69 4.90 9.00 19.74
C GLY A 69 3.40 9.25 19.97
N TYR A 70 2.73 8.44 20.82
CA TYR A 70 1.31 8.59 21.12
C TYR A 70 1.05 8.27 22.60
N PHE A 71 0.38 9.19 23.29
CA PHE A 71 0.08 9.08 24.72
C PHE A 71 -1.20 9.85 25.05
N ASN A 72 -2.04 9.34 25.96
CA ASN A 72 -3.30 9.94 26.37
C ASN A 72 -4.17 10.41 25.19
N ASN A 73 -4.34 9.53 24.19
CA ASN A 73 -5.12 9.77 22.97
C ASN A 73 -4.63 10.91 22.07
N HIS A 74 -3.35 11.34 22.22
CA HIS A 74 -2.77 12.38 21.40
C HIS A 74 -1.34 12.05 20.99
N THR A 75 -0.92 12.58 19.86
CA THR A 75 0.48 12.57 19.44
C THR A 75 1.32 13.39 20.42
N THR A 76 2.52 12.92 20.71
CA THR A 76 3.43 13.58 21.65
C THR A 76 4.35 14.61 20.99
N GLY A 77 4.44 14.61 19.66
CA GLY A 77 5.42 15.40 18.90
C GLY A 77 6.80 14.74 18.80
N THR A 78 7.03 13.64 19.52
CA THR A 78 8.21 12.79 19.34
C THR A 78 7.98 11.79 18.20
N PRO A 79 9.01 11.09 17.70
CA PRO A 79 8.83 10.12 16.61
C PRO A 79 7.77 9.08 16.95
N LEU A 80 6.76 8.95 16.07
CA LEU A 80 5.75 7.92 16.16
C LEU A 80 6.24 6.67 15.44
N THR A 81 6.38 5.58 16.18
CA THR A 81 6.88 4.30 15.67
C THR A 81 5.78 3.28 15.66
N VAL A 82 5.62 2.62 14.52
CA VAL A 82 4.68 1.51 14.35
C VAL A 82 5.40 0.25 13.89
N ILE A 83 4.94 -0.88 14.39
CA ILE A 83 5.36 -2.22 13.98
C ILE A 83 4.17 -3.02 13.48
N ILE A 84 4.39 -3.79 12.42
CA ILE A 84 3.46 -4.79 11.86
C ILE A 84 4.23 -6.11 11.80
N LYS A 85 3.79 -7.10 12.54
CA LYS A 85 4.43 -8.43 12.56
C LYS A 85 4.16 -9.16 11.25
N ASN A 86 5.14 -9.91 10.78
CA ASN A 86 4.97 -10.85 9.69
C ASN A 86 4.54 -12.20 10.28
N GLU A 87 3.37 -12.68 9.88
CA GLU A 87 2.80 -13.96 10.35
C GLU A 87 3.10 -15.09 9.36
N ASP A 88 3.07 -14.79 8.06
CA ASP A 88 3.38 -15.73 7.00
C ASP A 88 4.83 -15.55 6.54
N THR A 89 5.71 -16.41 7.03
CA THR A 89 7.15 -16.36 6.80
C THR A 89 7.70 -17.57 6.04
N ASP A 90 6.85 -18.37 5.38
CA ASP A 90 7.34 -19.48 4.54
C ASP A 90 8.11 -18.94 3.34
N PHE A 91 9.39 -19.21 3.31
CA PHE A 91 10.32 -18.78 2.27
C PHE A 91 10.94 -19.94 1.48
N SER A 92 10.45 -21.15 1.68
CA SER A 92 11.03 -22.38 1.08
C SER A 92 11.13 -22.32 -0.45
N SER A 93 10.16 -21.67 -1.11
CA SER A 93 10.16 -21.46 -2.56
C SER A 93 11.26 -20.50 -3.02
N TYR A 94 11.65 -19.53 -2.20
CA TYR A 94 12.67 -18.53 -2.56
C TYR A 94 14.10 -19.06 -2.48
N GLU A 95 14.35 -20.06 -1.65
CA GLU A 95 15.66 -20.75 -1.60
C GLU A 95 16.05 -21.34 -2.96
N LYS A 96 15.07 -21.85 -3.71
CA LYS A 96 15.29 -22.47 -5.03
C LYS A 96 15.62 -21.46 -6.12
N ILE A 97 15.24 -20.21 -5.95
CA ILE A 97 15.39 -19.17 -6.97
C ILE A 97 16.30 -18.02 -6.54
N LYS A 98 17.01 -18.15 -5.41
CA LYS A 98 17.84 -17.07 -4.86
C LYS A 98 18.89 -16.54 -5.83
N ASP A 99 19.40 -17.41 -6.70
CA ASP A 99 20.40 -17.08 -7.72
C ASP A 99 19.76 -16.73 -9.09
N SER A 100 18.42 -16.81 -9.19
CA SER A 100 17.64 -16.51 -10.40
C SER A 100 16.81 -15.26 -10.18
N MET A 101 17.35 -14.12 -10.61
CA MET A 101 16.72 -12.82 -10.40
C MET A 101 15.48 -12.65 -11.28
N ARG A 102 14.36 -12.30 -10.69
CA ARG A 102 13.07 -12.20 -11.38
C ARG A 102 13.03 -10.97 -12.30
N PRO A 103 12.63 -11.11 -13.57
CA PRO A 103 12.38 -9.98 -14.45
C PRO A 103 11.24 -9.10 -13.89
N GLY A 104 11.39 -7.78 -14.00
CA GLY A 104 10.38 -6.82 -13.50
C GLY A 104 10.37 -6.60 -11.99
N HIS A 105 11.18 -7.34 -11.21
CA HIS A 105 11.38 -7.13 -9.78
C HIS A 105 12.72 -6.43 -9.50
N ALA A 106 12.92 -5.94 -8.27
CA ALA A 106 14.15 -5.26 -7.86
C ALA A 106 15.26 -6.24 -7.39
N ASP A 107 15.19 -7.53 -7.70
CA ASP A 107 16.13 -8.52 -7.24
C ASP A 107 17.58 -8.20 -7.67
N TYR A 108 17.77 -7.94 -8.97
CA TYR A 108 19.09 -7.61 -9.52
C TYR A 108 19.60 -6.26 -8.99
N THR A 109 18.78 -5.23 -9.08
CA THR A 109 19.18 -3.88 -8.64
C THR A 109 19.43 -3.83 -7.14
N GLY A 110 18.67 -4.56 -6.36
CA GLY A 110 18.86 -4.72 -4.92
C GLY A 110 20.15 -5.45 -4.61
N PHE A 111 20.43 -6.54 -5.31
CA PHE A 111 21.70 -7.28 -5.18
C PHE A 111 22.92 -6.37 -5.45
N ILE A 112 22.90 -5.62 -6.53
CA ILE A 112 23.99 -4.68 -6.86
C ILE A 112 24.11 -3.58 -5.80
N LYS A 113 22.98 -2.94 -5.43
CA LYS A 113 22.96 -1.84 -4.45
C LYS A 113 23.53 -2.27 -3.11
N TYR A 114 23.16 -3.44 -2.64
CA TYR A 114 23.54 -3.96 -1.32
C TYR A 114 24.65 -5.00 -1.38
N LYS A 115 25.35 -5.14 -2.52
CA LYS A 115 26.52 -6.02 -2.70
C LYS A 115 26.22 -7.48 -2.34
N GLY A 116 25.01 -7.95 -2.60
CA GLY A 116 24.58 -9.32 -2.29
C GLY A 116 24.17 -9.57 -0.84
N PHE A 117 24.20 -8.57 0.05
CA PHE A 117 23.82 -8.71 1.46
C PHE A 117 22.35 -8.42 1.75
N ASN A 118 21.54 -8.18 0.73
CA ASN A 118 20.10 -7.98 0.89
C ASN A 118 19.39 -9.29 1.22
N ASP A 119 18.32 -9.21 2.01
CA ASP A 119 17.38 -10.34 2.18
C ASP A 119 16.63 -10.56 0.87
N TYR A 120 16.85 -11.71 0.22
CA TYR A 120 16.18 -12.07 -1.04
C TYR A 120 14.79 -12.67 -0.85
N ARG A 121 14.46 -13.12 0.38
CA ARG A 121 13.23 -13.83 0.67
C ARG A 121 12.00 -12.96 0.40
N GLY A 122 11.14 -13.38 -0.53
CA GLY A 122 9.96 -12.63 -0.96
C GLY A 122 10.25 -11.24 -1.51
N GLY A 123 11.51 -10.98 -1.96
CA GLY A 123 11.96 -9.68 -2.43
C GLY A 123 12.42 -8.73 -1.31
N GLY A 124 12.47 -9.21 -0.07
CA GLY A 124 13.01 -8.49 1.09
C GLY A 124 12.37 -7.12 1.28
N HIS A 125 13.20 -6.09 1.33
CA HIS A 125 12.76 -4.70 1.48
C HIS A 125 12.08 -4.12 0.21
N PHE A 126 12.20 -4.78 -0.95
CA PHE A 126 11.56 -4.37 -2.21
C PHE A 126 10.20 -5.03 -2.45
N SER A 127 9.74 -5.83 -1.51
CA SER A 127 8.44 -6.49 -1.56
C SER A 127 7.28 -5.49 -1.48
N GLY A 128 6.17 -5.80 -2.14
CA GLY A 128 4.90 -5.09 -1.96
C GLY A 128 4.41 -5.08 -0.50
N ARG A 129 4.87 -6.03 0.32
CA ARG A 129 4.61 -6.07 1.76
C ARG A 129 5.00 -4.77 2.48
N ILE A 130 6.12 -4.16 2.05
CA ILE A 130 6.67 -2.92 2.63
C ILE A 130 5.77 -1.70 2.41
N THR A 131 4.76 -1.81 1.57
CA THR A 131 3.75 -0.74 1.41
C THR A 131 2.79 -0.63 2.60
N ALA A 132 2.66 -1.65 3.48
CA ALA A 132 1.76 -1.59 4.63
C ALA A 132 2.10 -0.45 5.60
N PRO A 133 3.34 -0.29 6.09
CA PRO A 133 3.70 0.86 6.92
C PRO A 133 3.62 2.19 6.16
N LEU A 134 3.79 2.21 4.84
CA LEU A 134 3.59 3.42 4.03
C LEU A 134 2.12 3.82 4.00
N VAL A 135 1.19 2.87 3.88
CA VAL A 135 -0.26 3.12 3.95
C VAL A 135 -0.65 3.64 5.34
N PHE A 136 -0.07 3.09 6.41
CA PHE A 136 -0.27 3.57 7.77
C PHE A 136 0.14 5.06 7.91
N ALA A 137 1.35 5.40 7.46
CA ALA A 137 1.84 6.78 7.50
C ALA A 137 0.99 7.72 6.62
N GLY A 138 0.57 7.25 5.44
CA GLY A 138 -0.31 7.98 4.53
C GLY A 138 -1.69 8.26 5.13
N ALA A 139 -2.26 7.31 5.87
CA ALA A 139 -3.54 7.49 6.55
C ALA A 139 -3.46 8.60 7.63
N ILE A 140 -2.35 8.67 8.38
CA ILE A 140 -2.12 9.76 9.34
C ILE A 140 -1.95 11.11 8.61
N ALA A 141 -1.12 11.16 7.57
CA ALA A 141 -0.90 12.37 6.79
C ALA A 141 -2.20 12.90 6.19
N ARG A 142 -3.07 12.00 5.70
CA ARG A 142 -4.40 12.34 5.18
C ARG A 142 -5.29 12.98 6.24
N GLN A 143 -5.28 12.51 7.49
CA GLN A 143 -6.03 13.12 8.58
C GLN A 143 -5.52 14.54 8.90
N LEU A 144 -4.20 14.76 8.87
CA LEU A 144 -3.63 16.10 9.06
C LEU A 144 -4.06 17.07 7.97
N LEU A 145 -4.05 16.62 6.71
CA LEU A 145 -4.46 17.42 5.57
C LEU A 145 -5.96 17.72 5.59
N LYS A 146 -6.78 16.74 5.93
CA LYS A 146 -8.24 16.88 6.08
C LYS A 146 -8.62 17.99 7.09
N LYS A 147 -7.88 18.09 8.20
CA LYS A 147 -8.05 19.19 9.18
C LYS A 147 -7.75 20.58 8.62
N LYS A 148 -7.00 20.64 7.50
CA LYS A 148 -6.70 21.89 6.76
C LYS A 148 -7.60 22.08 5.53
N GLY A 149 -8.63 21.26 5.36
CA GLY A 149 -9.52 21.30 4.20
C GLY A 149 -8.87 20.79 2.90
N ILE A 150 -7.77 20.02 3.01
CA ILE A 150 -7.07 19.45 1.87
C ILE A 150 -7.43 17.98 1.77
N SER A 151 -7.98 17.58 0.61
CA SER A 151 -8.24 16.18 0.28
C SER A 151 -7.26 15.69 -0.79
N ILE A 152 -6.85 14.43 -0.68
CA ILE A 152 -5.98 13.75 -1.67
C ILE A 152 -6.67 12.47 -2.09
N SER A 153 -6.86 12.32 -3.39
CA SER A 153 -7.45 11.13 -4.01
C SER A 153 -6.62 10.66 -5.18
N SER A 154 -6.80 9.42 -5.57
CA SER A 154 -6.18 8.83 -6.75
C SER A 154 -7.15 7.88 -7.42
N HIS A 155 -6.98 7.65 -8.71
CA HIS A 155 -7.72 6.64 -9.46
C HIS A 155 -6.78 5.95 -10.45
N ILE A 156 -7.18 4.79 -10.90
CA ILE A 156 -6.46 4.06 -11.95
C ILE A 156 -6.98 4.54 -13.28
N GLN A 157 -6.13 5.17 -14.06
CA GLN A 157 -6.49 5.71 -15.38
C GLN A 157 -6.42 4.66 -16.49
N GLN A 158 -5.49 3.70 -16.38
CA GLN A 158 -5.29 2.70 -17.43
C GLN A 158 -4.76 1.38 -16.84
N ILE A 159 -5.28 0.29 -17.33
CA ILE A 159 -4.80 -1.06 -17.06
C ILE A 159 -4.69 -1.80 -18.40
N GLY A 160 -3.46 -2.15 -18.82
CA GLY A 160 -3.23 -2.72 -20.14
C GLY A 160 -3.70 -1.77 -21.24
N ALA A 161 -4.59 -2.27 -22.12
CA ALA A 161 -5.20 -1.48 -23.20
C ALA A 161 -6.49 -0.76 -22.78
N ILE A 162 -6.98 -0.98 -21.56
CA ILE A 162 -8.24 -0.42 -21.06
C ILE A 162 -7.95 0.91 -20.37
N CYS A 163 -8.54 1.99 -20.89
CA CYS A 163 -8.41 3.34 -20.34
C CYS A 163 -9.72 3.80 -19.72
N ASP A 164 -9.62 4.45 -18.58
CA ASP A 164 -10.69 5.19 -17.95
C ASP A 164 -10.63 6.67 -18.34
N LYS A 165 -11.72 7.39 -18.07
CA LYS A 165 -11.79 8.84 -18.27
C LYS A 165 -10.73 9.53 -17.40
N LYS A 166 -10.08 10.55 -17.97
CA LYS A 166 -9.20 11.41 -17.19
C LYS A 166 -10.00 12.15 -16.11
N TYR A 167 -9.55 12.04 -14.88
CA TYR A 167 -10.11 12.81 -13.78
C TYR A 167 -9.82 14.29 -13.96
N ASN A 168 -10.87 15.12 -13.80
CA ASN A 168 -10.73 16.57 -13.81
C ASN A 168 -10.83 17.12 -12.38
N PRO A 169 -9.72 17.49 -11.72
CA PRO A 169 -9.75 17.93 -10.32
C PRO A 169 -10.51 19.23 -10.09
N LEU A 170 -10.79 20.00 -11.16
CA LEU A 170 -11.52 21.27 -11.09
C LEU A 170 -13.04 21.13 -11.33
N GLY A 171 -13.49 20.01 -11.89
CA GLY A 171 -14.87 19.81 -12.31
C GLY A 171 -15.61 18.66 -11.63
N GLU A 172 -14.91 17.78 -10.94
CA GLU A 172 -15.49 16.60 -10.33
C GLU A 172 -15.41 16.67 -8.81
N LYS A 173 -16.51 16.29 -8.14
CA LYS A 173 -16.50 16.26 -6.66
C LYS A 173 -15.58 15.17 -6.16
N GLN A 174 -14.63 15.55 -5.34
CA GLN A 174 -13.64 14.66 -4.75
C GLN A 174 -14.27 13.59 -3.84
N ASP A 175 -15.42 13.91 -3.25
CA ASP A 175 -16.21 13.00 -2.42
C ASP A 175 -16.63 11.73 -3.20
N VAL A 176 -16.81 11.84 -4.52
CA VAL A 176 -17.12 10.68 -5.37
C VAL A 176 -15.97 9.69 -5.39
N LEU A 177 -14.73 10.18 -5.56
CA LEU A 177 -13.54 9.31 -5.54
C LEU A 177 -13.30 8.68 -4.15
N GLU A 178 -13.60 9.41 -3.08
CA GLU A 178 -13.47 8.88 -1.72
C GLU A 178 -14.50 7.81 -1.40
N SER A 179 -15.68 7.86 -2.03
CA SER A 179 -16.74 6.87 -1.88
C SER A 179 -16.51 5.59 -2.69
N LEU A 180 -15.66 5.65 -3.72
CA LEU A 180 -15.34 4.50 -4.55
C LEU A 180 -14.46 3.52 -3.78
N ASP A 181 -14.92 2.30 -3.70
CA ASP A 181 -14.15 1.20 -3.13
C ASP A 181 -12.91 0.84 -4.00
N PHE A 182 -12.99 1.18 -5.28
CA PHE A 182 -11.92 1.11 -6.26
C PHE A 182 -11.86 2.44 -7.00
N TYR A 183 -10.68 3.02 -7.15
CA TYR A 183 -10.51 4.35 -7.71
C TYR A 183 -10.62 4.37 -9.24
N LEU A 184 -11.78 4.00 -9.75
CA LEU A 184 -12.17 4.25 -11.14
C LEU A 184 -13.08 5.48 -11.17
N ALA A 185 -12.69 6.51 -11.89
CA ALA A 185 -13.45 7.76 -12.03
C ALA A 185 -14.47 7.63 -13.16
N HIS A 186 -15.28 6.57 -13.17
CA HIS A 186 -16.13 6.31 -14.33
C HIS A 186 -17.61 6.46 -14.06
N GLU A 187 -18.25 7.37 -14.80
CA GLU A 187 -19.69 7.48 -15.01
C GLU A 187 -20.02 7.29 -16.50
N ASP A 188 -19.85 6.11 -17.04
CA ASP A 188 -20.45 5.83 -18.33
C ASP A 188 -21.34 4.59 -18.18
N ASN A 189 -22.64 4.83 -18.06
CA ASN A 189 -23.69 3.82 -17.84
C ASN A 189 -23.74 2.70 -18.90
N ASN A 190 -22.89 2.76 -19.93
CA ASN A 190 -22.88 1.82 -21.04
C ASN A 190 -21.67 0.88 -21.11
N ARG A 191 -20.67 1.02 -20.21
CA ARG A 191 -19.52 0.12 -20.24
C ARG A 191 -19.51 -0.77 -19.00
N LYS A 192 -20.12 -1.94 -19.13
CA LYS A 192 -19.97 -3.03 -18.15
C LYS A 192 -18.58 -3.64 -18.29
N TYR A 193 -17.63 -3.17 -17.50
CA TYR A 193 -16.37 -3.91 -17.33
C TYR A 193 -16.58 -4.95 -16.24
N THR A 194 -16.81 -6.19 -16.63
CA THR A 194 -16.79 -7.28 -15.66
C THR A 194 -15.34 -7.69 -15.44
N TYR A 195 -15.01 -8.06 -14.20
CA TYR A 195 -13.74 -8.68 -13.82
C TYR A 195 -13.25 -9.73 -14.82
N ARG A 196 -14.15 -10.52 -15.41
CA ARG A 196 -13.83 -11.52 -16.44
C ARG A 196 -13.17 -10.96 -17.70
N HIS A 197 -13.47 -9.73 -18.09
CA HIS A 197 -12.82 -9.09 -19.25
C HIS A 197 -11.45 -8.53 -18.91
N LEU A 198 -11.29 -8.06 -17.68
CA LEU A 198 -10.03 -7.50 -17.18
C LEU A 198 -9.05 -8.61 -16.78
N SER A 199 -9.51 -9.73 -16.22
CA SER A 199 -8.65 -10.76 -15.65
C SER A 199 -7.72 -11.42 -16.65
N LYS A 200 -8.16 -11.67 -17.89
CA LYS A 200 -7.35 -12.34 -18.91
C LYS A 200 -6.15 -11.52 -19.38
N ASP A 201 -6.29 -10.19 -19.39
CA ASP A 201 -5.28 -9.29 -19.94
C ASP A 201 -4.41 -8.65 -18.86
N ILE A 202 -4.87 -8.64 -17.61
CA ILE A 202 -4.26 -7.86 -16.52
C ILE A 202 -3.80 -8.71 -15.34
N GLU A 203 -4.25 -9.94 -15.21
CA GLU A 203 -3.82 -10.86 -14.15
C GLU A 203 -2.29 -10.90 -14.02
N PRO A 204 -1.50 -11.02 -15.11
CA PRO A 204 -0.05 -10.97 -15.04
C PRO A 204 0.51 -9.62 -14.57
N ILE A 205 -0.18 -8.52 -14.86
CA ILE A 205 0.25 -7.17 -14.45
C ILE A 205 0.03 -6.98 -12.94
N PHE A 206 -1.08 -7.46 -12.41
CA PHE A 206 -1.38 -7.34 -10.99
C PHE A 206 -0.54 -8.27 -10.13
N GLU A 207 -0.20 -9.46 -10.60
CA GLU A 207 0.76 -10.32 -9.92
C GLU A 207 2.13 -9.65 -9.77
N CYS A 208 2.61 -8.97 -10.82
CA CYS A 208 3.87 -8.22 -10.78
C CYS A 208 3.86 -7.05 -9.79
N PHE A 209 2.72 -6.38 -9.60
CA PHE A 209 2.62 -5.20 -8.74
C PHE A 209 2.01 -5.50 -7.37
N ASN A 210 1.58 -6.74 -7.13
CA ASN A 210 0.86 -7.13 -5.91
C ASN A 210 -0.33 -6.20 -5.58
N ILE A 211 -1.01 -5.72 -6.63
CA ILE A 211 -2.17 -4.84 -6.54
C ILE A 211 -3.42 -5.71 -6.44
N SER A 212 -4.21 -5.51 -5.42
CA SER A 212 -5.46 -6.25 -5.22
C SER A 212 -6.55 -5.78 -6.18
N LEU A 213 -6.99 -6.64 -7.09
CA LEU A 213 -8.13 -6.44 -7.99
C LEU A 213 -9.50 -6.46 -7.29
N HIS A 214 -9.50 -6.36 -6.02
CA HIS A 214 -10.52 -6.72 -5.04
C HIS A 214 -11.94 -6.22 -5.28
N LYS A 215 -12.15 -5.22 -6.15
CA LYS A 215 -13.42 -4.51 -6.19
C LYS A 215 -13.97 -4.19 -7.57
N ILE A 216 -13.36 -4.72 -8.62
CA ILE A 216 -13.88 -4.52 -9.99
C ILE A 216 -15.25 -5.21 -10.18
N GLU A 217 -15.51 -6.31 -9.45
CA GLU A 217 -16.80 -7.00 -9.54
C GLU A 217 -18.01 -6.22 -9.01
N LYS A 218 -17.81 -5.29 -8.09
CA LYS A 218 -18.93 -4.47 -7.54
C LYS A 218 -19.49 -3.44 -8.50
N TYR A 219 -18.79 -3.16 -9.59
CA TYR A 219 -19.20 -2.17 -10.60
C TYR A 219 -19.74 -2.82 -11.89
N SER A 220 -20.05 -4.10 -11.86
CA SER A 220 -20.87 -4.75 -12.89
C SER A 220 -22.34 -4.41 -12.64
N ILE A 221 -22.80 -3.26 -13.10
CA ILE A 221 -24.24 -2.95 -13.23
C ILE A 221 -24.60 -2.98 -14.69
#